data_2047563aa188ff1d049cbf9a0c54d741
#
_entry.id   2047563aa188ff1d049cbf9a0c54d741
#
_cell.length_a   1.000
_cell.length_b   1.000
_cell.length_c   1.000
_cell.angle_alpha   90.00
_cell.angle_beta   90.00
_cell.angle_gamma   90.00
#
_symmetry.space_group_name_H-M   'P 1'
#
loop_
_entity.id
_entity.type
_entity.pdbx_description
1 polymer ?
#
loop_
_entity_poly.entity_id
_entity_poly.type
_entity_poly.pdbx_seq_one_letter_code
_entity_poly.pdbx_strand_id
1 'polypeptide(L)'
;MARIKGKDTKPELIVRQYLYSRGYRYRKNVRTLPGTPDIVLKKYRVAIFIHGCFWHGHEPHLRLPKSNREYWEQKIARNRERDEENKERLRRLGWSVMTVWECQLRPECRRDTLLEIEYHLNHNYLNQFRQPRPYNDTETGTPQVAESNTQYQKTTE
;
A
#
# COMPACT_ATOMS: atom_id res chain seq x y z
N MET A 1 -32.79 -15.95 -0.93
CA MET A 1 -31.33 -15.93 -0.96
C MET A 1 -30.84 -14.49 -0.79
N ALA A 2 -30.10 -14.20 0.24
CA ALA A 2 -29.54 -12.89 0.43
C ALA A 2 -28.55 -12.59 -0.72
N ARG A 3 -28.80 -11.49 -1.43
CA ARG A 3 -27.95 -11.02 -2.53
C ARG A 3 -26.58 -10.64 -1.96
N ILE A 4 -25.55 -11.44 -2.22
CA ILE A 4 -24.20 -11.16 -1.79
C ILE A 4 -23.77 -9.84 -2.45
N LYS A 5 -23.63 -8.80 -1.64
CA LYS A 5 -23.17 -7.49 -2.11
C LYS A 5 -21.69 -7.60 -2.42
N GLY A 6 -21.31 -7.43 -3.68
CA GLY A 6 -19.91 -7.40 -4.11
C GLY A 6 -19.17 -6.09 -3.81
N LYS A 7 -19.82 -5.13 -3.12
CA LYS A 7 -19.27 -3.82 -2.75
C LYS A 7 -19.94 -3.31 -1.49
N ASP A 8 -19.23 -2.43 -0.77
CA ASP A 8 -19.66 -1.85 0.50
C ASP A 8 -20.03 -2.94 1.51
N THR A 9 -19.21 -3.98 1.57
CA THR A 9 -19.33 -5.06 2.54
C THR A 9 -19.01 -4.55 3.95
N LYS A 10 -19.50 -5.25 4.97
CA LYS A 10 -19.23 -4.87 6.38
C LYS A 10 -17.73 -4.75 6.68
N PRO A 11 -16.85 -5.66 6.26
CA PRO A 11 -15.39 -5.50 6.42
C PRO A 11 -14.82 -4.23 5.76
N GLU A 12 -15.25 -3.93 4.54
CA GLU A 12 -14.82 -2.71 3.85
C GLU A 12 -15.24 -1.44 4.59
N LEU A 13 -16.47 -1.40 5.09
CA LEU A 13 -16.98 -0.26 5.85
C LEU A 13 -16.20 -0.04 7.15
N ILE A 14 -15.82 -1.11 7.86
CA ILE A 14 -15.02 -1.02 9.09
C ILE A 14 -13.69 -0.32 8.82
N VAL A 15 -12.96 -0.77 7.79
CA VAL A 15 -11.65 -0.18 7.44
C VAL A 15 -11.81 1.27 6.97
N ARG A 16 -12.80 1.54 6.13
CA ARG A 16 -13.07 2.90 5.62
C ARG A 16 -13.41 3.89 6.73
N GLN A 17 -14.29 3.52 7.64
CA GLN A 17 -14.67 4.37 8.78
C GLN A 17 -13.48 4.66 9.68
N TYR A 18 -12.67 3.64 9.97
CA TYR A 18 -11.45 3.82 10.74
C TYR A 18 -10.48 4.79 10.06
N LEU A 19 -10.14 4.57 8.81
CA LEU A 19 -9.23 5.42 8.06
C LEU A 19 -9.73 6.87 7.98
N TYR A 20 -11.02 7.05 7.75
CA TYR A 20 -11.63 8.37 7.71
C TYR A 20 -11.55 9.08 9.07
N SER A 21 -11.86 8.38 10.16
CA SER A 21 -11.77 8.92 11.53
C SER A 21 -10.36 9.32 11.93
N ARG A 22 -9.35 8.67 11.35
CA ARG A 22 -7.92 8.97 11.56
C ARG A 22 -7.38 10.04 10.60
N GLY A 23 -8.23 10.63 9.77
CA GLY A 23 -7.87 11.70 8.84
C GLY A 23 -7.27 11.24 7.51
N TYR A 24 -7.23 9.94 7.23
CA TYR A 24 -6.76 9.43 5.95
C TYR A 24 -7.77 9.70 4.84
N ARG A 25 -7.30 10.15 3.70
CA ARG A 25 -8.10 10.36 2.49
C ARG A 25 -7.85 9.22 1.51
N TYR A 26 -8.91 8.57 1.07
CA TYR A 26 -8.85 7.42 0.17
C TYR A 26 -9.89 7.51 -0.95
N ARG A 27 -9.68 6.70 -1.99
CA ARG A 27 -10.66 6.41 -3.03
C ARG A 27 -11.10 4.96 -2.91
N LYS A 28 -12.36 4.69 -3.17
CA LYS A 28 -12.94 3.34 -3.11
C LYS A 28 -13.15 2.75 -4.49
N ASN A 29 -12.99 1.44 -4.61
CA ASN A 29 -13.29 0.66 -5.83
C ASN A 29 -12.72 1.27 -7.11
N VAL A 30 -11.42 1.51 -7.14
CA VAL A 30 -10.74 2.22 -8.24
C VAL A 30 -10.55 1.29 -9.44
N ARG A 31 -11.45 1.37 -10.42
CA ARG A 31 -11.48 0.51 -11.60
C ARG A 31 -10.32 0.71 -12.58
N THR A 32 -9.64 1.84 -12.51
CA THR A 32 -8.48 2.14 -13.37
C THR A 32 -7.21 1.43 -12.93
N LEU A 33 -7.22 0.81 -11.75
CA LEU A 33 -6.11 0.02 -11.22
C LEU A 33 -6.38 -1.48 -11.36
N PRO A 34 -5.33 -2.30 -11.61
CA PRO A 34 -5.45 -3.77 -11.68
C PRO A 34 -6.18 -4.34 -10.46
N GLY A 35 -7.11 -5.25 -10.69
CA GLY A 35 -7.89 -5.91 -9.64
C GLY A 35 -8.93 -5.04 -8.93
N THR A 36 -9.08 -3.77 -9.29
CA THR A 36 -10.05 -2.84 -8.68
C THR A 36 -9.92 -2.82 -7.15
N PRO A 37 -8.83 -2.30 -6.57
CA PRO A 37 -8.65 -2.27 -5.13
C PRO A 37 -9.81 -1.60 -4.40
N ASP A 38 -10.20 -2.13 -3.23
CA ASP A 38 -11.32 -1.63 -2.44
C ASP A 38 -11.05 -0.25 -1.87
N ILE A 39 -9.78 0.00 -1.48
CA ILE A 39 -9.33 1.26 -0.90
C ILE A 39 -7.98 1.64 -1.51
N VAL A 40 -7.86 2.86 -2.00
CA VAL A 40 -6.63 3.39 -2.60
C VAL A 40 -6.26 4.71 -1.94
N LEU A 41 -5.08 4.75 -1.33
CA LEU A 41 -4.52 5.93 -0.69
C LEU A 41 -3.35 6.47 -1.54
N LYS A 42 -3.64 7.41 -2.42
CA LYS A 42 -2.66 7.96 -3.38
C LYS A 42 -1.45 8.59 -2.70
N LYS A 43 -1.67 9.37 -1.64
CA LYS A 43 -0.61 10.03 -0.88
C LYS A 43 0.41 9.02 -0.33
N TYR A 44 -0.05 7.85 0.06
CA TYR A 44 0.74 6.78 0.66
C TYR A 44 1.23 5.76 -0.37
N ARG A 45 0.75 5.83 -1.61
CA ARG A 45 1.00 4.84 -2.69
C ARG A 45 0.62 3.43 -2.25
N VAL A 46 -0.49 3.28 -1.51
CA VAL A 46 -0.99 2.01 -0.99
C VAL A 46 -2.34 1.67 -1.60
N ALA A 47 -2.47 0.44 -2.05
CA ALA A 47 -3.70 -0.18 -2.51
C ALA A 47 -4.08 -1.33 -1.55
N ILE A 48 -5.29 -1.30 -1.00
CA ILE A 48 -5.78 -2.29 -0.05
C ILE A 48 -6.90 -3.10 -0.69
N PHE A 49 -6.76 -4.42 -0.62
CA PHE A 49 -7.82 -5.38 -0.94
C PHE A 49 -8.39 -5.94 0.35
N ILE A 50 -9.71 -6.05 0.41
CA ILE A 50 -10.42 -6.64 1.55
C ILE A 50 -11.08 -7.92 1.07
N HIS A 51 -10.48 -9.04 1.41
CA HIS A 51 -10.83 -10.34 0.89
C HIS A 51 -11.73 -11.13 1.86
N GLY A 52 -12.84 -11.64 1.33
CA GLY A 52 -13.64 -12.66 2.01
C GLY A 52 -12.90 -14.00 2.04
N CYS A 53 -12.84 -14.65 3.20
CA CYS A 53 -12.07 -15.88 3.39
C CYS A 53 -12.46 -17.01 2.44
N PHE A 54 -13.75 -17.16 2.16
CA PHE A 54 -14.24 -18.19 1.25
C PHE A 54 -13.85 -17.93 -0.21
N TRP A 55 -14.14 -16.73 -0.72
CA TRP A 55 -13.98 -16.40 -2.13
C TRP A 55 -12.54 -16.35 -2.63
N HIS A 56 -11.62 -16.04 -1.73
CA HIS A 56 -10.19 -15.93 -2.01
C HIS A 56 -9.38 -17.09 -1.41
N GLY A 57 -10.06 -18.13 -0.91
CA GLY A 57 -9.44 -19.37 -0.46
C GLY A 57 -8.49 -19.22 0.72
N HIS A 58 -8.87 -18.44 1.73
CA HIS A 58 -8.08 -18.28 2.95
C HIS A 58 -8.10 -19.57 3.77
N GLU A 59 -7.04 -20.35 3.69
CA GLU A 59 -6.97 -21.72 4.18
C GLU A 59 -7.41 -21.93 5.65
N PRO A 60 -7.04 -21.09 6.63
CA PRO A 60 -7.49 -21.28 8.00
C PRO A 60 -9.01 -21.31 8.16
N HIS A 61 -9.75 -20.68 7.22
CA HIS A 61 -11.20 -20.51 7.27
C HIS A 61 -11.93 -21.05 6.03
N LEU A 62 -11.20 -21.68 5.11
CA LEU A 62 -11.78 -22.23 3.89
C LEU A 62 -12.57 -23.49 4.22
N ARG A 63 -13.89 -23.42 4.03
CA ARG A 63 -14.77 -24.57 4.12
C ARG A 63 -15.54 -24.73 2.82
N LEU A 64 -15.14 -25.71 2.04
CA LEU A 64 -15.80 -26.00 0.76
C LEU A 64 -17.14 -26.70 1.01
N PRO A 65 -18.20 -26.34 0.24
CA PRO A 65 -19.44 -27.09 0.23
C PRO A 65 -19.20 -28.56 -0.16
N LYS A 66 -19.97 -29.47 0.42
CA LYS A 66 -19.88 -30.90 0.07
C LYS A 66 -20.34 -31.20 -1.34
N SER A 67 -21.31 -30.39 -1.86
CA SER A 67 -21.80 -30.48 -3.23
C SER A 67 -20.93 -29.65 -4.17
N ASN A 68 -20.64 -30.20 -5.35
CA ASN A 68 -19.84 -29.56 -6.40
C ASN A 68 -18.44 -29.08 -5.93
N ARG A 69 -17.80 -29.87 -5.10
CA ARG A 69 -16.51 -29.55 -4.49
C ARG A 69 -15.44 -29.18 -5.54
N GLU A 70 -15.34 -29.98 -6.59
CA GLU A 70 -14.38 -29.76 -7.68
C GLU A 70 -14.60 -28.41 -8.39
N TYR A 71 -15.86 -28.03 -8.63
CA TYR A 71 -16.20 -26.71 -9.19
C TYR A 71 -15.69 -25.57 -8.30
N TRP A 72 -15.91 -25.68 -6.98
CA TRP A 72 -15.47 -24.66 -6.04
C TRP A 72 -13.97 -24.58 -5.91
N GLU A 73 -13.26 -25.71 -5.89
CA GLU A 73 -11.80 -25.76 -5.89
C GLU A 73 -11.20 -25.05 -7.10
N GLN A 74 -11.70 -25.35 -8.30
CA GLN A 74 -11.26 -24.69 -9.52
C GLN A 74 -11.57 -23.18 -9.52
N LYS A 75 -12.74 -22.79 -9.05
CA LYS A 75 -13.14 -21.38 -8.99
C LYS A 75 -12.27 -20.59 -8.04
N ILE A 76 -12.00 -21.12 -6.86
CA ILE A 76 -11.14 -20.49 -5.87
C ILE A 76 -9.70 -20.41 -6.36
N ALA A 77 -9.19 -21.48 -7.00
CA ALA A 77 -7.86 -21.48 -7.60
C ALA A 77 -7.70 -20.36 -8.65
N ARG A 78 -8.66 -20.20 -9.55
CA ARG A 78 -8.67 -19.10 -10.54
C ARG A 78 -8.76 -17.72 -9.90
N ASN A 79 -9.50 -17.57 -8.81
CA ASN A 79 -9.58 -16.31 -8.07
C ASN A 79 -8.22 -15.96 -7.46
N ARG A 80 -7.56 -16.93 -6.82
CA ARG A 80 -6.22 -16.75 -6.23
C ARG A 80 -5.19 -16.33 -7.28
N GLU A 81 -5.15 -17.04 -8.41
CA GLU A 81 -4.22 -16.74 -9.49
C GLU A 81 -4.42 -15.31 -10.02
N ARG A 82 -5.66 -14.95 -10.32
CA ARG A 82 -6.01 -13.59 -10.75
C ARG A 82 -5.67 -12.52 -9.71
N ASP A 83 -5.89 -12.82 -8.43
CA ASP A 83 -5.57 -11.89 -7.34
C ASP A 83 -4.06 -11.63 -7.26
N GLU A 84 -3.24 -12.68 -7.36
CA GLU A 84 -1.77 -12.53 -7.35
C GLU A 84 -1.24 -11.81 -8.59
N GLU A 85 -1.78 -12.12 -9.76
CA GLU A 85 -1.45 -11.39 -10.99
C GLU A 85 -1.75 -9.89 -10.87
N ASN A 86 -2.94 -9.54 -10.36
CA ASN A 86 -3.32 -8.14 -10.17
C ASN A 86 -2.45 -7.43 -9.14
N LYS A 87 -2.09 -8.09 -8.05
CA LYS A 87 -1.16 -7.55 -7.04
C LYS A 87 0.22 -7.29 -7.64
N GLU A 88 0.73 -8.23 -8.42
CA GLU A 88 2.03 -8.08 -9.09
C GLU A 88 2.01 -6.92 -10.10
N ARG A 89 0.96 -6.78 -10.88
CA ARG A 89 0.77 -5.65 -11.80
C ARG A 89 0.74 -4.31 -11.05
N LEU A 90 0.08 -4.24 -9.88
CA LEU A 90 0.07 -3.07 -9.03
C LEU A 90 1.47 -2.74 -8.49
N ARG A 91 2.22 -3.74 -8.03
CA ARG A 91 3.60 -3.55 -7.54
C ARG A 91 4.50 -2.97 -8.65
N ARG A 92 4.40 -3.49 -9.87
CA ARG A 92 5.13 -2.97 -11.05
C ARG A 92 4.76 -1.52 -11.38
N LEU A 93 3.53 -1.10 -11.09
CA LEU A 93 3.09 0.30 -11.21
C LEU A 93 3.54 1.18 -10.04
N GLY A 94 4.33 0.65 -9.09
CA GLY A 94 4.86 1.37 -7.95
C GLY A 94 3.88 1.52 -6.78
N TRP A 95 2.89 0.64 -6.70
CA TRP A 95 1.97 0.58 -5.57
C TRP A 95 2.45 -0.43 -4.52
N SER A 96 2.37 -0.06 -3.25
CA SER A 96 2.43 -1.03 -2.15
C SER A 96 1.05 -1.66 -2.00
N VAL A 97 1.00 -2.99 -1.96
CA VAL A 97 -0.27 -3.73 -1.94
C VAL A 97 -0.43 -4.41 -0.59
N MET A 98 -1.58 -4.19 0.02
CA MET A 98 -1.97 -4.83 1.27
C MET A 98 -3.26 -5.62 1.08
N THR A 99 -3.30 -6.82 1.64
CA THR A 99 -4.51 -7.66 1.69
C THR A 99 -4.97 -7.79 3.13
N VAL A 100 -6.22 -7.47 3.39
CA VAL A 100 -6.87 -7.61 4.69
C VAL A 100 -7.98 -8.65 4.56
N TRP A 101 -7.95 -9.66 5.43
CA TRP A 101 -8.96 -10.71 5.43
C TRP A 101 -10.14 -10.36 6.33
N GLU A 102 -11.34 -10.74 5.94
CA GLU A 102 -12.54 -10.48 6.75
C GLU A 102 -12.47 -11.05 8.17
N CYS A 103 -11.78 -12.20 8.35
CA CYS A 103 -11.56 -12.80 9.68
C CYS A 103 -10.71 -11.93 10.60
N GLN A 104 -9.79 -11.15 10.05
CA GLN A 104 -8.94 -10.21 10.79
C GLN A 104 -9.73 -8.97 11.28
N LEU A 105 -10.91 -8.73 10.74
CA LEU A 105 -11.78 -7.62 11.12
C LEU A 105 -12.90 -8.02 12.10
N ARG A 106 -12.84 -9.25 12.61
CA ARG A 106 -13.69 -9.70 13.73
C ARG A 106 -13.35 -8.91 15.00
N PRO A 107 -14.29 -8.76 15.94
CA PRO A 107 -14.08 -7.94 17.14
C PRO A 107 -12.79 -8.23 17.88
N GLU A 108 -12.37 -9.50 17.93
CA GLU A 108 -11.19 -9.99 18.67
C GLU A 108 -9.87 -9.50 18.06
N CYS A 109 -9.79 -9.40 16.73
CA CYS A 109 -8.57 -9.08 15.98
C CYS A 109 -8.59 -7.67 15.36
N ARG A 110 -9.76 -7.06 15.28
CA ARG A 110 -10.00 -5.82 14.53
C ARG A 110 -9.05 -4.69 14.90
N ARG A 111 -8.84 -4.48 16.19
CA ARG A 111 -7.98 -3.39 16.67
C ARG A 111 -6.57 -3.51 16.13
N ASP A 112 -5.99 -4.69 16.26
CA ASP A 112 -4.60 -4.93 15.85
C ASP A 112 -4.45 -4.82 14.34
N THR A 113 -5.40 -5.35 13.59
CA THR A 113 -5.44 -5.25 12.13
C THR A 113 -5.53 -3.79 11.66
N LEU A 114 -6.37 -2.97 12.29
CA LEU A 114 -6.50 -1.56 11.94
C LEU A 114 -5.24 -0.76 12.25
N LEU A 115 -4.58 -1.06 13.37
CA LEU A 115 -3.28 -0.47 13.72
C LEU A 115 -2.18 -0.91 12.74
N GLU A 116 -2.18 -2.16 12.31
CA GLU A 116 -1.25 -2.68 11.30
C GLU A 116 -1.42 -1.94 9.96
N ILE A 117 -2.65 -1.69 9.53
CA ILE A 117 -2.92 -0.88 8.33
C ILE A 117 -2.32 0.51 8.49
N GLU A 118 -2.55 1.18 9.61
CA GLU A 118 -2.03 2.52 9.87
C GLU A 118 -0.50 2.54 9.89
N TYR A 119 0.12 1.56 10.55
CA TYR A 119 1.57 1.39 10.56
C TYR A 119 2.13 1.22 9.14
N HIS A 120 1.51 0.37 8.33
CA HIS A 120 1.92 0.15 6.94
C HIS A 120 1.82 1.41 6.09
N LEU A 121 0.75 2.19 6.24
CA LEU A 121 0.58 3.46 5.55
C LEU A 121 1.70 4.45 5.90
N ASN A 122 1.96 4.64 7.18
CA ASN A 122 2.97 5.58 7.66
C ASN A 122 4.38 5.14 7.26
N HIS A 123 4.69 3.85 7.37
CA HIS A 123 5.97 3.29 6.96
C HIS A 123 6.20 3.48 5.46
N ASN A 124 5.21 3.17 4.62
CA ASN A 124 5.31 3.34 3.18
C ASN A 124 5.47 4.81 2.78
N TYR A 125 4.78 5.71 3.47
CA TYR A 125 4.91 7.15 3.27
C TYR A 125 6.33 7.64 3.57
N LEU A 126 6.90 7.25 4.70
CA LEU A 126 8.27 7.61 5.07
C LEU A 126 9.31 7.05 4.09
N ASN A 127 9.11 5.83 3.60
CA ASN A 127 10.02 5.21 2.65
C ASN A 127 10.07 5.91 1.29
N GLN A 128 8.99 6.61 0.87
CA GLN A 128 9.00 7.42 -0.35
C GLN A 128 10.03 8.56 -0.30
N PHE A 129 10.39 9.03 0.89
CA PHE A 129 11.36 10.10 1.10
C PHE A 129 12.77 9.59 1.44
N ARG A 130 12.91 8.31 1.75
CA ARG A 130 14.20 7.67 2.07
C ARG A 130 15.00 7.23 0.85
N GLN A 131 14.44 7.28 -0.35
CA GLN A 131 15.21 7.00 -1.56
C GLN A 131 16.28 8.11 -1.68
N PRO A 132 17.58 7.76 -1.71
CA PRO A 132 18.62 8.75 -1.94
C PRO A 132 18.30 9.39 -3.30
N ARG A 133 18.14 10.71 -3.31
CA ARG A 133 18.16 11.44 -4.57
C ARG A 133 19.50 11.12 -5.20
N PRO A 134 19.58 10.69 -6.47
CA PRO A 134 20.87 10.59 -7.13
C PRO A 134 21.53 11.97 -7.00
N TYR A 135 22.64 12.00 -6.29
CA TYR A 135 23.46 13.18 -6.17
C TYR A 135 23.99 13.44 -7.60
N ASN A 136 23.43 14.41 -8.28
CA ASN A 136 23.96 14.86 -9.55
C ASN A 136 25.26 15.61 -9.26
N ASP A 137 26.38 14.94 -9.45
CA ASP A 137 27.73 15.52 -9.44
C ASP A 137 27.96 16.43 -10.68
N THR A 138 27.05 17.33 -10.96
CA THR A 138 27.22 18.31 -12.04
C THR A 138 27.15 19.75 -11.52
N GLU A 139 27.79 20.02 -10.38
CA GLU A 139 28.23 21.37 -10.03
C GLU A 139 29.60 21.32 -9.39
N THR A 140 30.60 20.91 -10.16
CA THR A 140 31.99 21.29 -9.88
C THR A 140 32.19 22.75 -10.33
N GLY A 141 31.58 23.66 -9.63
CA GLY A 141 31.99 25.03 -9.56
C GLY A 141 32.97 25.17 -8.43
N THR A 142 34.26 24.99 -8.69
CA THR A 142 35.31 25.36 -7.76
C THR A 142 35.23 26.84 -7.48
N PRO A 143 35.04 27.33 -6.26
CA PRO A 143 35.23 28.72 -5.95
C PRO A 143 36.75 28.99 -6.04
N GLN A 144 37.18 29.75 -7.03
CA GLN A 144 38.53 30.34 -7.03
C GLN A 144 38.62 31.28 -5.84
N VAL A 145 39.40 30.88 -4.84
CA VAL A 145 39.80 31.78 -3.78
C VAL A 145 40.81 32.76 -4.41
N ALA A 146 40.42 34.02 -4.58
CA ALA A 146 41.34 35.05 -4.95
C ALA A 146 42.32 35.30 -3.78
N GLU A 147 43.56 34.91 -3.97
CA GLU A 147 44.66 35.31 -3.08
C GLU A 147 44.88 36.82 -3.23
N SER A 148 44.43 37.57 -2.26
CA SER A 148 44.82 38.99 -2.15
C SER A 148 46.25 39.06 -1.55
N ASN A 149 47.16 39.34 -2.45
CA ASN A 149 48.57 39.64 -2.14
C ASN A 149 48.65 40.98 -1.43
N THR A 150 48.76 40.99 -0.07
CA THR A 150 49.05 42.19 0.70
C THR A 150 50.54 42.27 0.88
N GLN A 151 51.21 43.07 0.08
CA GLN A 151 52.60 43.47 0.26
C GLN A 151 52.69 44.41 1.45
N TYR A 152 53.32 43.95 2.53
CA TYR A 152 53.81 44.83 3.59
C TYR A 152 55.09 45.49 3.13
N GLN A 153 55.03 46.81 2.85
CA GLN A 153 56.24 47.63 2.71
C GLN A 153 56.75 47.94 4.09
N LYS A 154 57.97 47.49 4.39
CA LYS A 154 58.78 47.97 5.53
C LYS A 154 59.32 49.35 5.18
N THR A 155 58.92 50.37 5.93
CA THR A 155 59.61 51.67 5.95
C THR A 155 60.59 51.65 7.13
N THR A 156 61.86 51.80 6.78
CA THR A 156 62.96 52.02 7.69
C THR A 156 63.09 53.52 7.95
N GLU A 157 62.99 53.93 9.18
CA GLU A 157 63.88 54.96 9.81
C GLU A 157 63.82 54.83 11.34
#